data_8d5ccbea30e00b4da3a2200dcbd71685
#
_entry.id   8d5ccbea30e00b4da3a2200dcbd71685
#
_cell.length_a   1.000
_cell.length_b   1.000
_cell.length_c   1.000
_cell.angle_alpha   90.00
_cell.angle_beta   90.00
_cell.angle_gamma   90.00
#
_symmetry.space_group_name_H-M   'P 1'
#
loop_
_entity.id
_entity.type
_entity.pdbx_description
1 polymer ?
#
loop_
_entity_poly.entity_id
_entity_poly.type
_entity_poly.pdbx_seq_one_letter_code
_entity_poly.pdbx_strand_id
1 'polypeptide(L)'
;MKKSSFHRLLSAAVMVGAMGVAPAAFAQASPEMMANTCAGCHGTDGSSNGPATPTIASLSTDYFILSMKDYKAGKRQSTVMGRIAKGYSDDDIAAMAKFFQTKPFQRPGQTVDAAKAKAGKALAKKYCESCHEDEGKVGEGVGVLAGQMLPYLQYSIADFLDAKREPEKRQKVKFDALMKEQGGREAFEPILHYYAGVK
;
A
#
# COMPACT_ATOMS: atom_id res chain seq x y z
N MET A 1 13.89 -65.68 -73.37
CA MET A 1 14.58 -65.43 -72.11
C MET A 1 14.33 -63.98 -71.71
N LYS A 2 13.36 -63.69 -70.85
CA LYS A 2 12.95 -62.35 -70.42
C LYS A 2 13.41 -62.08 -68.99
N LYS A 3 14.21 -61.02 -68.83
CA LYS A 3 14.63 -60.55 -67.49
C LYS A 3 13.55 -59.60 -66.91
N SER A 4 12.99 -59.97 -65.80
CA SER A 4 12.05 -59.17 -65.09
C SER A 4 12.83 -58.16 -64.21
N SER A 5 12.60 -56.87 -64.45
CA SER A 5 13.11 -55.78 -63.60
C SER A 5 12.17 -55.54 -62.41
N PHE A 6 12.66 -55.77 -61.23
CA PHE A 6 11.97 -55.55 -60.01
C PHE A 6 12.19 -54.10 -59.57
N HIS A 7 11.17 -53.27 -59.74
CA HIS A 7 11.18 -51.87 -59.25
C HIS A 7 10.92 -51.89 -57.73
N ARG A 8 11.94 -51.55 -56.99
CA ARG A 8 11.78 -51.28 -55.56
C ARG A 8 11.27 -49.85 -55.39
N LEU A 9 10.03 -49.72 -55.03
CA LEU A 9 9.48 -48.45 -54.57
C LEU A 9 9.94 -48.16 -53.15
N LEU A 10 10.85 -47.20 -52.99
CA LEU A 10 11.17 -46.61 -51.69
C LEU A 10 10.03 -45.70 -51.25
N SER A 11 9.27 -46.17 -50.29
CA SER A 11 8.28 -45.30 -49.57
C SER A 11 9.06 -44.46 -48.57
N ALA A 12 9.31 -43.19 -48.90
CA ALA A 12 9.80 -42.21 -47.92
C ALA A 12 8.64 -41.80 -47.04
N ALA A 13 8.62 -42.31 -45.80
CA ALA A 13 7.70 -41.83 -44.77
C ALA A 13 8.19 -40.44 -44.30
N VAL A 14 7.49 -39.40 -44.71
CA VAL A 14 7.71 -38.06 -44.19
C VAL A 14 7.08 -38.02 -42.79
N MET A 15 7.90 -38.13 -41.74
CA MET A 15 7.48 -37.81 -40.38
C MET A 15 7.35 -36.28 -40.26
N VAL A 16 6.14 -35.77 -40.37
CA VAL A 16 5.79 -34.43 -39.98
C VAL A 16 5.76 -34.41 -38.44
N GLY A 17 6.87 -33.99 -37.85
CA GLY A 17 6.94 -33.75 -36.42
C GLY A 17 5.98 -32.61 -36.05
N ALA A 18 4.88 -32.93 -35.41
CA ALA A 18 4.02 -31.94 -34.76
C ALA A 18 4.83 -31.28 -33.64
N MET A 19 5.49 -30.16 -33.95
CA MET A 19 5.99 -29.26 -32.92
C MET A 19 4.76 -28.68 -32.19
N GLY A 20 4.39 -29.33 -31.10
CA GLY A 20 3.38 -28.79 -30.20
C GLY A 20 3.87 -27.43 -29.69
N VAL A 21 3.24 -26.37 -30.14
CA VAL A 21 3.40 -25.06 -29.53
C VAL A 21 2.79 -25.19 -28.13
N ALA A 22 3.65 -25.49 -27.14
CA ALA A 22 3.23 -25.41 -25.75
C ALA A 22 2.77 -23.96 -25.51
N PRO A 23 1.57 -23.73 -24.96
CA PRO A 23 1.17 -22.39 -24.58
C PRO A 23 2.24 -21.87 -23.63
N ALA A 24 2.84 -20.72 -23.96
CA ALA A 24 3.73 -20.04 -23.04
C ALA A 24 2.89 -19.70 -21.80
N ALA A 25 3.04 -20.49 -20.75
CA ALA A 25 2.48 -20.14 -19.45
C ALA A 25 3.19 -18.86 -19.04
N PHE A 26 2.53 -17.72 -19.20
CA PHE A 26 2.99 -16.49 -18.58
C PHE A 26 2.97 -16.74 -17.07
N ALA A 27 4.16 -16.93 -16.50
CA ALA A 27 4.30 -17.09 -15.07
C ALA A 27 3.79 -15.80 -14.43
N GLN A 28 2.67 -15.89 -13.71
CA GLN A 28 2.17 -14.77 -12.94
C GLN A 28 3.22 -14.41 -11.90
N ALA A 29 3.53 -13.11 -11.75
CA ALA A 29 4.50 -12.66 -10.77
C ALA A 29 4.07 -13.10 -9.37
N SER A 30 5.02 -13.60 -8.56
CA SER A 30 4.69 -13.96 -7.18
C SER A 30 4.32 -12.71 -6.36
N PRO A 31 3.56 -12.86 -5.26
CA PRO A 31 3.25 -11.75 -4.36
C PRO A 31 4.51 -11.00 -3.89
N GLU A 32 5.59 -11.72 -3.61
CA GLU A 32 6.87 -11.16 -3.22
C GLU A 32 7.52 -10.33 -4.34
N MET A 33 7.48 -10.84 -5.58
CA MET A 33 8.01 -10.09 -6.73
C MET A 33 7.24 -8.79 -6.92
N MET A 34 5.92 -8.83 -6.85
CA MET A 34 5.08 -7.64 -6.96
C MET A 34 5.34 -6.66 -5.82
N ALA A 35 5.36 -7.13 -4.58
CA ALA A 35 5.61 -6.30 -3.40
C ALA A 35 7.01 -5.65 -3.43
N ASN A 36 8.03 -6.35 -3.92
CA ASN A 36 9.38 -5.81 -4.04
C ASN A 36 9.48 -4.63 -5.02
N THR A 37 8.54 -4.47 -5.95
CA THR A 37 8.49 -3.27 -6.80
C THR A 37 8.19 -2.00 -6.01
N CYS A 38 7.60 -2.12 -4.82
CA CYS A 38 7.28 -1.00 -3.94
C CYS A 38 8.49 -0.53 -3.11
N ALA A 39 9.53 -1.37 -2.99
CA ALA A 39 10.69 -1.15 -2.11
C ALA A 39 11.49 0.13 -2.46
N GLY A 40 11.53 0.51 -3.75
CA GLY A 40 12.23 1.72 -4.20
C GLY A 40 11.72 3.01 -3.55
N CYS A 41 10.45 3.05 -3.15
CA CYS A 41 9.83 4.22 -2.51
C CYS A 41 9.45 3.93 -1.05
N HIS A 42 8.86 2.76 -0.78
CA HIS A 42 8.34 2.41 0.54
C HIS A 42 9.35 1.66 1.42
N GLY A 43 10.59 1.50 0.96
CA GLY A 43 11.64 0.78 1.68
C GLY A 43 11.48 -0.75 1.63
N THR A 44 12.54 -1.45 2.03
CA THR A 44 12.53 -2.91 2.11
C THR A 44 11.40 -3.37 3.01
N ASP A 45 10.67 -4.38 2.58
CA ASP A 45 9.49 -4.91 3.28
C ASP A 45 8.38 -3.87 3.57
N GLY A 46 8.40 -2.73 2.87
CA GLY A 46 7.40 -1.69 3.04
C GLY A 46 7.65 -0.75 4.22
N SER A 47 8.84 -0.80 4.85
CA SER A 47 9.22 0.11 5.93
C SER A 47 10.02 1.28 5.39
N SER A 48 9.37 2.43 5.23
CA SER A 48 9.94 3.62 4.61
C SER A 48 11.02 4.28 5.48
N ASN A 49 12.03 4.83 4.79
CA ASN A 49 13.04 5.70 5.40
C ASN A 49 12.72 7.20 5.21
N GLY A 50 11.51 7.52 4.77
CA GLY A 50 11.06 8.90 4.59
C GLY A 50 11.50 9.54 3.28
N PRO A 51 11.46 10.90 3.19
CA PRO A 51 10.87 11.79 4.19
C PRO A 51 9.33 11.77 4.22
N ALA A 52 8.66 11.64 3.05
CA ALA A 52 7.21 11.77 2.94
C ALA A 52 6.51 10.51 2.40
N THR A 53 7.27 9.50 1.98
CA THR A 53 6.70 8.22 1.56
C THR A 53 6.30 7.42 2.81
N PRO A 54 5.07 6.92 2.91
CA PRO A 54 4.64 6.20 4.11
C PRO A 54 5.22 4.80 4.21
N THR A 55 5.39 4.32 5.43
CA THR A 55 5.51 2.88 5.71
C THR A 55 4.18 2.20 5.40
N ILE A 56 4.23 1.09 4.69
CA ILE A 56 3.09 0.26 4.31
C ILE A 56 3.16 -1.16 4.90
N ALA A 57 4.23 -1.47 5.60
CA ALA A 57 4.36 -2.70 6.39
C ALA A 57 3.32 -2.74 7.51
N SER A 58 2.88 -3.93 7.92
CA SER A 58 1.94 -4.16 9.04
C SER A 58 0.57 -3.50 8.89
N LEU A 59 0.24 -2.95 7.72
CA LEU A 59 -1.11 -2.46 7.47
C LEU A 59 -2.09 -3.63 7.40
N SER A 60 -3.31 -3.45 7.94
CA SER A 60 -4.36 -4.43 7.73
C SER A 60 -4.65 -4.61 6.23
N THR A 61 -4.98 -5.83 5.83
CA THR A 61 -5.30 -6.14 4.42
C THR A 61 -6.40 -5.22 3.89
N ASP A 62 -7.43 -4.98 4.69
CA ASP A 62 -8.59 -4.17 4.30
C ASP A 62 -8.18 -2.71 4.02
N TYR A 63 -7.36 -2.12 4.90
CA TYR A 63 -6.90 -0.75 4.70
C TYR A 63 -5.96 -0.62 3.50
N PHE A 64 -5.07 -1.60 3.29
CA PHE A 64 -4.19 -1.63 2.12
C PHE A 64 -5.00 -1.72 0.82
N ILE A 65 -5.94 -2.69 0.75
CA ILE A 65 -6.80 -2.91 -0.43
C ILE A 65 -7.65 -1.67 -0.71
N LEU A 66 -8.32 -1.12 0.31
CA LEU A 66 -9.11 0.09 0.17
C LEU A 66 -8.26 1.25 -0.37
N SER A 67 -7.08 1.48 0.22
CA SER A 67 -6.18 2.54 -0.20
C SER A 67 -5.75 2.42 -1.66
N MET A 68 -5.39 1.22 -2.11
CA MET A 68 -4.99 0.96 -3.49
C MET A 68 -6.15 1.13 -4.46
N LYS A 69 -7.35 0.66 -4.10
CA LYS A 69 -8.58 0.86 -4.89
C LYS A 69 -8.95 2.33 -5.00
N ASP A 70 -8.83 3.09 -3.93
CA ASP A 70 -9.11 4.52 -3.93
C ASP A 70 -8.11 5.30 -4.80
N TYR A 71 -6.84 4.95 -4.77
CA TYR A 71 -5.85 5.51 -5.70
C TYR A 71 -6.16 5.15 -7.15
N LYS A 72 -6.51 3.89 -7.43
CA LYS A 72 -6.87 3.39 -8.76
C LYS A 72 -8.09 4.13 -9.32
N ALA A 73 -9.08 4.40 -8.47
CA ALA A 73 -10.32 5.09 -8.81
C ALA A 73 -10.21 6.63 -8.79
N GLY A 74 -9.07 7.19 -8.36
CA GLY A 74 -8.91 8.64 -8.22
C GLY A 74 -9.64 9.27 -7.03
N LYS A 75 -10.18 8.46 -6.11
CA LYS A 75 -10.86 8.92 -4.88
C LYS A 75 -9.90 9.41 -3.82
N ARG A 76 -8.66 8.93 -3.86
CA ARG A 76 -7.56 9.37 -3.00
C ARG A 76 -6.52 10.07 -3.84
N GLN A 77 -6.26 11.34 -3.54
CA GLN A 77 -5.25 12.12 -4.24
C GLN A 77 -3.85 11.57 -3.97
N SER A 78 -2.99 11.64 -4.98
CA SER A 78 -1.59 11.25 -4.86
C SER A 78 -0.75 11.86 -5.99
N THR A 79 0.54 11.97 -5.77
CA THR A 79 1.50 12.39 -6.80
C THR A 79 1.80 11.25 -7.79
N VAL A 80 1.95 10.00 -7.30
CA VAL A 80 2.34 8.86 -8.13
C VAL A 80 1.43 7.63 -7.97
N MET A 81 0.86 7.39 -6.77
CA MET A 81 0.16 6.14 -6.47
C MET A 81 -1.07 5.92 -7.35
N GLY A 82 -1.77 6.97 -7.75
CA GLY A 82 -2.90 6.87 -8.67
C GLY A 82 -2.52 6.32 -10.05
N ARG A 83 -1.27 6.49 -10.48
CA ARG A 83 -0.74 5.88 -11.72
C ARG A 83 -0.28 4.45 -11.48
N ILE A 84 0.45 4.22 -10.39
CA ILE A 84 1.00 2.90 -10.02
C ILE A 84 -0.14 1.91 -9.77
N ALA A 85 -1.15 2.28 -8.99
CA ALA A 85 -2.25 1.40 -8.61
C ALA A 85 -3.06 0.88 -9.82
N LYS A 86 -3.11 1.63 -10.91
CA LYS A 86 -3.79 1.21 -12.16
C LYS A 86 -3.15 0.02 -12.85
N GLY A 87 -1.86 -0.24 -12.57
CA GLY A 87 -1.11 -1.36 -13.15
C GLY A 87 -1.39 -2.72 -12.50
N TYR A 88 -2.15 -2.77 -11.40
CA TYR A 88 -2.41 -3.98 -10.64
C TYR A 88 -3.89 -4.39 -10.71
N SER A 89 -4.13 -5.71 -10.84
CA SER A 89 -5.46 -6.28 -10.68
C SER A 89 -5.89 -6.25 -9.21
N ASP A 90 -7.16 -6.53 -8.94
CA ASP A 90 -7.67 -6.62 -7.57
C ASP A 90 -7.05 -7.80 -6.82
N ASP A 91 -6.76 -8.91 -7.53
CA ASP A 91 -6.09 -10.08 -6.96
C ASP A 91 -4.62 -9.78 -6.63
N ASP A 92 -3.91 -9.03 -7.48
CA ASP A 92 -2.55 -8.57 -7.18
C ASP A 92 -2.51 -7.68 -5.94
N ILE A 93 -3.46 -6.75 -5.83
CA ILE A 93 -3.59 -5.87 -4.67
C ILE A 93 -3.85 -6.68 -3.40
N ALA A 94 -4.73 -7.69 -3.46
CA ALA A 94 -5.02 -8.56 -2.32
C ALA A 94 -3.81 -9.41 -1.93
N ALA A 95 -3.04 -9.89 -2.90
CA ALA A 95 -1.81 -10.66 -2.66
C ALA A 95 -0.73 -9.79 -2.00
N MET A 96 -0.50 -8.57 -2.50
CA MET A 96 0.42 -7.61 -1.89
C MET A 96 -0.01 -7.19 -0.48
N ALA A 97 -1.32 -7.02 -0.24
CA ALA A 97 -1.85 -6.70 1.09
C ALA A 97 -1.45 -7.77 2.13
N LYS A 98 -1.64 -9.05 1.78
CA LYS A 98 -1.24 -10.17 2.63
C LYS A 98 0.27 -10.20 2.89
N PHE A 99 1.07 -9.89 1.87
CA PHE A 99 2.52 -9.81 2.02
C PHE A 99 2.91 -8.72 3.03
N PHE A 100 2.45 -7.48 2.85
CA PHE A 100 2.83 -6.37 3.72
C PHE A 100 2.27 -6.47 5.14
N GLN A 101 1.10 -7.09 5.33
CA GLN A 101 0.53 -7.32 6.66
C GLN A 101 1.46 -8.15 7.56
N THR A 102 2.23 -9.07 6.98
CA THR A 102 3.16 -9.92 7.74
C THR A 102 4.50 -9.26 8.04
N LYS A 103 4.77 -8.09 7.47
CA LYS A 103 6.06 -7.40 7.62
C LYS A 103 6.05 -6.49 8.85
N PRO A 104 7.18 -6.45 9.59
CA PRO A 104 7.25 -5.58 10.77
C PRO A 104 7.27 -4.11 10.36
N PHE A 105 6.47 -3.29 11.03
CA PHE A 105 6.51 -1.85 10.88
C PHE A 105 7.79 -1.31 11.57
N GLN A 106 8.85 -1.12 10.80
CA GLN A 106 10.04 -0.45 11.29
C GLN A 106 9.73 1.02 11.54
N ARG A 107 10.13 1.55 12.68
CA ARG A 107 9.94 2.95 13.07
C ARG A 107 11.29 3.65 13.09
N PRO A 108 11.79 4.13 11.93
CA PRO A 108 13.03 4.89 11.91
C PRO A 108 12.84 6.15 12.75
N GLY A 109 13.87 6.51 13.49
CA GLY A 109 13.84 7.77 14.23
C GLY A 109 13.69 8.96 13.28
N GLN A 110 12.77 9.85 13.59
CA GLN A 110 12.58 11.10 12.85
C GLN A 110 12.50 12.27 13.82
N THR A 111 12.81 13.46 13.31
CA THR A 111 12.74 14.67 14.12
C THR A 111 11.28 15.08 14.30
N VAL A 112 10.85 15.21 15.54
CA VAL A 112 9.55 15.76 15.93
C VAL A 112 9.74 16.87 16.94
N ASP A 113 8.80 17.81 16.98
CA ASP A 113 8.75 18.82 18.03
C ASP A 113 8.25 18.17 19.33
N ALA A 114 9.11 18.08 20.31
CA ALA A 114 8.81 17.40 21.59
C ALA A 114 7.69 18.10 22.38
N ALA A 115 7.60 19.44 22.30
CA ALA A 115 6.55 20.19 22.98
C ALA A 115 5.18 19.93 22.33
N LYS A 116 5.11 19.96 21.01
CA LYS A 116 3.92 19.57 20.26
C LYS A 116 3.54 18.12 20.51
N ALA A 117 4.48 17.18 20.46
CA ALA A 117 4.22 15.76 20.69
C ALA A 117 3.64 15.54 22.10
N LYS A 118 4.17 16.21 23.11
CA LYS A 118 3.64 16.15 24.48
C LYS A 118 2.20 16.69 24.55
N ALA A 119 1.93 17.83 23.95
CA ALA A 119 0.59 18.41 23.88
C ALA A 119 -0.39 17.54 23.10
N GLY A 120 0.09 16.93 21.99
CA GLY A 120 -0.70 16.08 21.12
C GLY A 120 -1.17 14.77 21.74
N LYS A 121 -0.47 14.23 22.74
CA LYS A 121 -0.82 12.94 23.35
C LYS A 121 -2.24 12.92 23.90
N ALA A 122 -2.65 13.93 24.67
CA ALA A 122 -3.99 14.01 25.24
C ALA A 122 -5.08 14.18 24.16
N LEU A 123 -4.79 14.96 23.12
CA LEU A 123 -5.68 15.16 21.99
C LEU A 123 -5.84 13.88 21.17
N ALA A 124 -4.74 13.19 20.88
CA ALA A 124 -4.74 11.91 20.20
C ALA A 124 -5.61 10.88 20.94
N LYS A 125 -5.45 10.78 22.25
CA LYS A 125 -6.26 9.90 23.11
C LYS A 125 -7.75 10.22 23.01
N LYS A 126 -8.12 11.50 23.04
CA LYS A 126 -9.54 11.91 23.03
C LYS A 126 -10.20 11.72 21.65
N TYR A 127 -9.51 12.05 20.58
CA TYR A 127 -10.14 12.16 19.27
C TYR A 127 -9.79 11.03 18.28
N CYS A 128 -8.66 10.34 18.48
CA CYS A 128 -8.12 9.41 17.47
C CYS A 128 -8.03 7.96 17.95
N GLU A 129 -7.76 7.71 19.24
CA GLU A 129 -7.44 6.40 19.80
C GLU A 129 -8.59 5.38 19.69
N SER A 130 -9.83 5.84 19.56
CA SER A 130 -10.99 4.94 19.36
C SER A 130 -10.97 4.16 18.03
N CYS A 131 -10.09 4.52 17.09
CA CYS A 131 -9.87 3.84 15.81
C CYS A 131 -8.39 3.50 15.60
N HIS A 132 -7.49 4.26 16.20
CA HIS A 132 -6.05 4.07 16.12
C HIS A 132 -5.53 3.63 17.49
N GLU A 133 -5.77 2.37 17.81
CA GLU A 133 -5.52 1.78 19.13
C GLU A 133 -4.02 1.64 19.45
N ASP A 134 -3.70 1.36 20.71
CA ASP A 134 -2.33 1.19 21.22
C ASP A 134 -1.39 2.31 20.74
N GLU A 135 -1.74 3.56 21.11
CA GLU A 135 -0.99 4.75 20.70
C GLU A 135 -0.81 4.88 19.19
N GLY A 136 -1.73 4.33 18.39
CA GLY A 136 -1.70 4.33 16.92
C GLY A 136 -0.88 3.21 16.28
N LYS A 137 -0.44 2.23 17.06
CA LYS A 137 0.29 1.05 16.55
C LYS A 137 -0.62 0.05 15.88
N VAL A 138 -1.87 0.02 16.30
CA VAL A 138 -2.91 -0.86 15.73
C VAL A 138 -3.92 -0.02 14.97
N GLY A 139 -4.28 -0.49 13.78
CA GLY A 139 -5.27 0.15 12.92
C GLY A 139 -5.99 -0.90 12.10
N GLU A 140 -6.99 -1.57 12.68
CA GLU A 140 -7.81 -2.49 11.92
C GLU A 140 -8.78 -1.71 11.03
N GLY A 141 -8.64 -1.89 9.70
CA GLY A 141 -9.40 -1.12 8.72
C GLY A 141 -9.02 0.36 8.58
N VAL A 142 -8.05 0.83 9.38
CA VAL A 142 -7.51 2.20 9.32
C VAL A 142 -5.98 2.18 9.26
N GLY A 143 -5.36 3.32 8.97
CA GLY A 143 -3.89 3.40 8.88
C GLY A 143 -3.19 3.33 10.24
N VAL A 144 -2.03 2.70 10.29
CA VAL A 144 -1.10 2.78 11.42
C VAL A 144 -0.50 4.19 11.45
N LEU A 145 -0.58 4.85 12.60
CA LEU A 145 -0.09 6.24 12.78
C LEU A 145 1.24 6.30 13.55
N ALA A 146 1.44 5.37 14.49
CA ALA A 146 2.63 5.31 15.34
C ALA A 146 3.91 5.17 14.51
N GLY A 147 4.83 6.12 14.63
CA GLY A 147 6.09 6.13 13.90
C GLY A 147 5.97 6.34 12.40
N GLN A 148 4.79 6.70 11.90
CA GLN A 148 4.59 7.03 10.49
C GLN A 148 5.28 8.36 10.16
N MET A 149 5.73 8.53 8.91
CA MET A 149 6.44 9.72 8.47
C MET A 149 5.63 11.00 8.71
N LEU A 150 6.18 11.94 9.48
CA LEU A 150 5.50 13.18 9.82
C LEU A 150 5.00 13.97 8.60
N PRO A 151 5.80 14.18 7.54
CA PRO A 151 5.32 14.87 6.35
C PRO A 151 4.16 14.13 5.65
N TYR A 152 4.18 12.78 5.65
CA TYR A 152 3.06 12.02 5.11
C TYR A 152 1.79 12.21 5.94
N LEU A 153 1.88 12.19 7.26
CA LEU A 153 0.75 12.45 8.14
C LEU A 153 0.17 13.85 7.90
N GLN A 154 1.04 14.86 7.76
CA GLN A 154 0.64 16.23 7.45
C GLN A 154 -0.09 16.33 6.11
N TYR A 155 0.46 15.75 5.03
CA TYR A 155 -0.21 15.72 3.73
C TYR A 155 -1.54 14.95 3.78
N SER A 156 -1.58 13.82 4.48
CA SER A 156 -2.81 13.02 4.58
C SER A 156 -3.94 13.76 5.30
N ILE A 157 -3.63 14.50 6.38
CA ILE A 157 -4.62 15.35 7.06
C ILE A 157 -5.01 16.53 6.19
N ALA A 158 -4.07 17.19 5.52
CA ALA A 158 -4.37 18.28 4.60
C ALA A 158 -5.34 17.83 3.50
N ASP A 159 -5.14 16.65 2.92
CA ASP A 159 -6.03 16.11 1.89
C ASP A 159 -7.47 15.94 2.39
N PHE A 160 -7.68 15.52 3.64
CA PHE A 160 -9.00 15.45 4.25
C PHE A 160 -9.61 16.84 4.49
N LEU A 161 -8.83 17.76 5.03
CA LEU A 161 -9.29 19.10 5.38
C LEU A 161 -9.54 19.98 4.14
N ASP A 162 -8.85 19.72 3.05
CA ASP A 162 -9.01 20.40 1.76
C ASP A 162 -10.03 19.71 0.83
N ALA A 163 -10.78 18.72 1.34
CA ALA A 163 -11.76 17.92 0.61
C ALA A 163 -11.18 17.21 -0.65
N LYS A 164 -9.89 16.93 -0.65
CA LYS A 164 -9.21 16.13 -1.68
C LYS A 164 -9.30 14.63 -1.42
N ARG A 165 -9.67 14.27 -0.21
CA ARG A 165 -9.99 12.91 0.25
C ARG A 165 -11.18 12.97 1.18
N GLU A 166 -12.22 12.18 0.89
CA GLU A 166 -13.40 12.14 1.74
C GLU A 166 -13.13 11.30 3.00
N PRO A 167 -13.34 11.87 4.21
CA PRO A 167 -13.24 11.10 5.44
C PRO A 167 -14.47 10.23 5.62
N GLU A 168 -14.31 9.07 6.26
CA GLU A 168 -15.46 8.29 6.69
C GLU A 168 -16.32 9.08 7.70
N LYS A 169 -17.62 8.75 7.81
CA LYS A 169 -18.56 9.49 8.67
C LYS A 169 -18.06 9.62 10.12
N ARG A 170 -17.55 8.53 10.70
CA ARG A 170 -17.01 8.55 12.08
C ARG A 170 -15.78 9.43 12.20
N GLN A 171 -14.88 9.36 11.22
CA GLN A 171 -13.68 10.19 11.16
C GLN A 171 -14.04 11.66 11.04
N LYS A 172 -15.00 12.01 10.16
CA LYS A 172 -15.47 13.38 10.00
C LYS A 172 -16.01 13.97 11.31
N VAL A 173 -16.82 13.22 12.05
CA VAL A 173 -17.33 13.64 13.36
C VAL A 173 -16.22 13.98 14.32
N LYS A 174 -15.15 13.15 14.36
CA LYS A 174 -13.98 13.38 15.23
C LYS A 174 -13.18 14.61 14.80
N PHE A 175 -12.99 14.81 13.50
CA PHE A 175 -12.28 15.95 12.94
C PHE A 175 -13.03 17.26 13.24
N ASP A 176 -14.36 17.29 13.01
CA ASP A 176 -15.20 18.46 13.29
C ASP A 176 -15.19 18.81 14.78
N ALA A 177 -15.25 17.80 15.66
CA ALA A 177 -15.20 18.00 17.10
C ALA A 177 -13.82 18.57 17.54
N LEU A 178 -12.70 17.99 17.04
CA LEU A 178 -11.36 18.49 17.31
C LEU A 178 -11.22 19.95 16.88
N MET A 179 -11.57 20.28 15.66
CA MET A 179 -11.46 21.65 15.14
C MET A 179 -12.32 22.63 15.93
N LYS A 180 -13.55 22.26 16.27
CA LYS A 180 -14.47 23.10 17.05
C LYS A 180 -13.97 23.39 18.46
N GLU A 181 -13.42 22.37 19.13
CA GLU A 181 -13.03 22.45 20.52
C GLU A 181 -11.60 22.98 20.74
N GLN A 182 -10.73 22.87 19.73
CA GLN A 182 -9.30 23.17 19.85
C GLN A 182 -8.81 24.28 18.92
N GLY A 183 -9.70 25.07 18.34
CA GLY A 183 -9.31 26.28 17.61
C GLY A 183 -8.98 26.09 16.12
N GLY A 184 -9.53 25.06 15.49
CA GLY A 184 -9.42 24.91 14.04
C GLY A 184 -8.43 23.85 13.58
N ARG A 185 -8.01 23.96 12.32
CA ARG A 185 -7.18 22.94 11.67
C ARG A 185 -5.76 22.80 12.26
N GLU A 186 -5.28 23.83 12.93
CA GLU A 186 -3.95 23.79 13.60
C GLU A 186 -3.91 22.80 14.77
N ALA A 187 -5.07 22.40 15.29
CA ALA A 187 -5.18 21.40 16.36
C ALA A 187 -4.67 20.00 15.95
N PHE A 188 -4.56 19.71 14.67
CA PHE A 188 -3.99 18.44 14.21
C PHE A 188 -2.48 18.38 14.38
N GLU A 189 -1.77 19.49 14.24
CA GLU A 189 -0.30 19.50 14.20
C GLU A 189 0.33 18.84 15.46
N PRO A 190 -0.08 19.15 16.69
CA PRO A 190 0.42 18.44 17.87
C PRO A 190 0.18 16.93 17.83
N ILE A 191 -0.97 16.49 17.33
CA ILE A 191 -1.34 15.08 17.21
C ILE A 191 -0.41 14.36 16.24
N LEU A 192 -0.09 15.01 15.10
CA LEU A 192 0.80 14.43 14.08
C LEU A 192 2.22 14.27 14.63
N HIS A 193 2.73 15.26 15.35
CA HIS A 193 4.03 15.16 16.04
C HIS A 193 4.04 14.05 17.10
N TYR A 194 2.94 13.88 17.85
CA TYR A 194 2.82 12.79 18.81
C TYR A 194 2.94 11.45 18.11
N TYR A 195 2.09 11.16 17.13
CA TYR A 195 2.12 9.86 16.45
C TYR A 195 3.43 9.60 15.71
N ALA A 196 3.98 10.59 15.05
CA ALA A 196 5.27 10.46 14.37
C ALA A 196 6.41 10.14 15.34
N GLY A 197 6.32 10.57 16.60
CA GLY A 197 7.30 10.33 17.64
C GLY A 197 7.14 9.00 18.40
N VAL A 198 6.06 8.25 18.21
CA VAL A 198 5.85 6.95 18.88
C VAL A 198 6.81 5.90 18.29
N LYS A 199 7.47 5.14 19.16
CA LYS A 199 8.46 4.08 18.82
C LYS A 199 7.87 2.69 19.00
#